data_6f6b1921db693c3ce260c82101410a3c
#
_entry.id   6f6b1921db693c3ce260c82101410a3c
#
_cell.length_a   1.000
_cell.length_b   1.000
_cell.length_c   1.000
_cell.angle_alpha   90.00
_cell.angle_beta   90.00
_cell.angle_gamma   90.00
#
_symmetry.space_group_name_H-M   'P 1'
#
loop_
_entity.id
_entity.type
_entity.pdbx_description
1 polymer ?
#
loop_
_entity_poly.entity_id
_entity_poly.type
_entity_poly.pdbx_seq_one_letter_code
_entity_poly.pdbx_strand_id
1 'polypeptide(L)'
;MKQKELFKLLDNIQEQGPETETHERILFIDGLNLFFRNFAMLNMVNPNGVHIGGLGGFFRSLGAMIRQINPTQVYVVFDGAGSANNRKNLIPEYKSGRDLQRITNWEAFDDIEDEHDAKVDQMVRIIQYLKTLPVKTIS
;
A
#
# COMPACT_ATOMS: atom_id res chain seq x y z
N MET A 1 -15.71 -8.52 -34.46
CA MET A 1 -16.58 -9.60 -34.26
C MET A 1 -16.44 -10.19 -32.87
N LYS A 2 -15.32 -10.73 -32.59
CA LYS A 2 -15.11 -11.28 -31.27
C LYS A 2 -15.26 -10.27 -30.18
N GLN A 3 -14.92 -9.05 -30.47
CA GLN A 3 -15.01 -8.00 -29.48
C GLN A 3 -16.46 -7.76 -29.09
N LYS A 4 -17.35 -7.81 -30.05
CA LYS A 4 -18.75 -7.61 -29.77
C LYS A 4 -19.30 -8.76 -28.94
N GLU A 5 -18.84 -9.97 -29.22
CA GLU A 5 -19.28 -11.10 -28.44
C GLU A 5 -18.81 -11.00 -27.02
N LEU A 6 -17.58 -10.55 -26.84
CA LEU A 6 -17.04 -10.38 -25.51
C LEU A 6 -17.87 -9.36 -24.71
N PHE A 7 -18.18 -8.23 -25.33
CA PHE A 7 -18.97 -7.23 -24.65
C PHE A 7 -20.35 -7.73 -24.30
N LYS A 8 -20.94 -8.53 -25.19
CA LYS A 8 -22.24 -9.11 -24.90
C LYS A 8 -22.16 -10.05 -23.71
N LEU A 9 -21.10 -10.85 -23.66
CA LEU A 9 -20.94 -11.76 -22.54
C LEU A 9 -20.75 -11.02 -21.25
N LEU A 10 -19.98 -9.95 -21.28
CA LEU A 10 -19.78 -9.16 -20.10
C LEU A 10 -21.05 -8.51 -19.62
N ASP A 11 -21.84 -8.00 -20.56
CA ASP A 11 -23.11 -7.40 -20.20
C ASP A 11 -24.04 -8.44 -19.59
N ASN A 12 -24.08 -9.63 -20.16
CA ASN A 12 -24.90 -10.70 -19.60
C ASN A 12 -24.49 -11.07 -18.21
N ILE A 13 -23.20 -11.09 -17.97
CA ILE A 13 -22.70 -11.40 -16.63
C ILE A 13 -23.18 -10.35 -15.66
N GLN A 14 -23.12 -9.09 -16.05
CA GLN A 14 -23.56 -8.02 -15.18
C GLN A 14 -25.05 -8.11 -14.92
N GLU A 15 -25.80 -8.47 -15.94
CA GLU A 15 -27.23 -8.57 -15.77
C GLU A 15 -27.65 -9.75 -14.95
N GLN A 16 -26.84 -10.81 -15.00
CA GLN A 16 -27.15 -11.99 -14.24
C GLN A 16 -26.69 -11.91 -12.82
N GLY A 17 -25.97 -10.88 -12.49
CA GLY A 17 -25.53 -10.70 -11.14
C GLY A 17 -26.71 -10.52 -10.22
N PRO A 18 -26.47 -10.60 -8.93
CA PRO A 18 -27.56 -10.37 -7.98
C PRO A 18 -28.15 -9.03 -8.24
N GLU A 19 -29.41 -9.02 -8.28
CA GLU A 19 -30.09 -7.80 -8.52
C GLU A 19 -29.88 -6.86 -7.43
N THR A 20 -29.32 -7.26 -6.39
CA THR A 20 -29.05 -6.37 -5.34
C THR A 20 -27.97 -5.49 -5.83
N GLU A 21 -28.16 -4.30 -5.68
CA GLU A 21 -27.24 -3.31 -6.01
C GLU A 21 -26.03 -3.43 -5.17
N THR A 22 -26.00 -4.36 -4.25
CA THR A 22 -24.93 -4.38 -3.31
C THR A 22 -23.94 -5.44 -3.68
N HIS A 23 -23.29 -5.26 -4.77
CA HIS A 23 -22.12 -6.05 -5.04
C HIS A 23 -21.01 -5.54 -4.16
N GLU A 24 -20.55 -6.39 -3.29
CA GLU A 24 -19.42 -5.99 -2.48
C GLU A 24 -18.15 -6.18 -3.27
N ARG A 25 -17.38 -5.13 -3.33
CA ARG A 25 -16.05 -5.18 -3.89
C ARG A 25 -15.10 -4.85 -2.78
N ILE A 26 -14.35 -5.83 -2.35
CA ILE A 26 -13.45 -5.65 -1.23
C ILE A 26 -12.04 -5.55 -1.77
N LEU A 27 -11.35 -4.50 -1.40
CA LEU A 27 -9.98 -4.27 -1.81
C LEU A 27 -9.06 -4.57 -0.64
N PHE A 28 -8.17 -5.53 -0.83
CA PHE A 28 -7.15 -5.83 0.14
C PHE A 28 -5.82 -5.32 -0.37
N ILE A 29 -5.11 -4.59 0.46
CA ILE A 29 -3.84 -4.01 0.09
C ILE A 29 -2.76 -4.52 1.03
N ASP A 30 -1.67 -5.03 0.44
CA ASP A 30 -0.50 -5.39 1.21
C ASP A 30 0.22 -4.10 1.55
N GLY A 31 0.05 -3.65 2.79
CA GLY A 31 0.53 -2.34 3.19
C GLY A 31 2.05 -2.24 3.20
N LEU A 32 2.73 -3.28 3.66
CA LEU A 32 4.18 -3.24 3.70
C LEU A 32 4.76 -3.23 2.29
N ASN A 33 4.23 -4.06 1.43
CA ASN A 33 4.73 -4.12 0.06
C ASN A 33 4.51 -2.78 -0.65
N LEU A 34 3.35 -2.21 -0.48
CA LEU A 34 3.05 -0.93 -1.11
C LEU A 34 3.98 0.15 -0.59
N PHE A 35 4.22 0.16 0.71
CA PHE A 35 5.11 1.16 1.30
C PHE A 35 6.53 1.00 0.78
N PHE A 36 7.07 -0.20 0.86
CA PHE A 36 8.47 -0.39 0.49
C PHE A 36 8.72 -0.11 -0.98
N ARG A 37 7.79 -0.47 -1.83
CA ARG A 37 7.93 -0.17 -3.26
C ARG A 37 7.97 1.33 -3.51
N ASN A 38 7.07 2.04 -2.88
CA ASN A 38 7.03 3.50 -3.08
C ASN A 38 8.23 4.17 -2.44
N PHE A 39 8.64 3.70 -1.27
CA PHE A 39 9.79 4.28 -0.62
C PHE A 39 11.04 4.13 -1.47
N ALA A 40 11.22 2.96 -2.06
CA ALA A 40 12.43 2.68 -2.83
C ALA A 40 12.47 3.45 -4.15
N MET A 41 11.31 3.74 -4.71
CA MET A 41 11.27 4.31 -6.05
C MET A 41 11.06 5.82 -6.11
N LEU A 42 10.54 6.41 -5.06
CA LEU A 42 10.18 7.83 -5.12
C LEU A 42 11.09 8.67 -4.24
N ASN A 43 11.48 9.82 -4.78
CA ASN A 43 12.33 10.75 -4.06
C ASN A 43 11.58 12.01 -3.67
N MET A 44 10.30 11.85 -3.39
CA MET A 44 9.45 12.94 -3.01
C MET A 44 9.89 13.53 -1.68
N VAL A 45 9.95 14.83 -1.58
CA VAL A 45 10.33 15.50 -0.34
C VAL A 45 9.28 16.54 0.02
N ASN A 46 9.19 16.84 1.31
CA ASN A 46 8.27 17.87 1.77
C ASN A 46 8.97 19.23 1.66
N PRO A 47 8.28 20.33 1.97
CA PRO A 47 8.90 21.65 1.85
C PRO A 47 10.15 21.84 2.70
N ASN A 48 10.32 21.03 3.71
CA ASN A 48 11.52 21.11 4.55
C ASN A 48 12.65 20.22 4.04
N GLY A 49 12.45 19.59 2.90
CA GLY A 49 13.49 18.75 2.32
C GLY A 49 13.54 17.34 2.87
N VAL A 50 12.57 16.95 3.67
CA VAL A 50 12.55 15.62 4.27
C VAL A 50 11.89 14.64 3.31
N HIS A 51 12.52 13.49 3.13
CA HIS A 51 12.01 12.47 2.22
C HIS A 51 10.67 11.94 2.72
N ILE A 52 9.69 11.90 1.84
CA ILE A 52 8.36 11.37 2.14
C ILE A 52 7.84 10.48 1.02
N GLY A 53 8.76 9.85 0.28
CA GLY A 53 8.35 9.06 -0.89
C GLY A 53 7.46 7.88 -0.55
N GLY A 54 7.76 7.20 0.56
CA GLY A 54 6.93 6.08 0.97
C GLY A 54 5.55 6.54 1.40
N LEU A 55 5.50 7.60 2.19
CA LEU A 55 4.25 8.16 2.67
C LEU A 55 3.39 8.71 1.54
N GLY A 56 3.98 9.60 0.74
CA GLY A 56 3.23 10.22 -0.34
C GLY A 56 2.83 9.23 -1.41
N GLY A 57 3.74 8.32 -1.76
CA GLY A 57 3.45 7.32 -2.77
C GLY A 57 2.41 6.33 -2.33
N PHE A 58 2.45 5.97 -1.04
CA PHE A 58 1.47 5.04 -0.48
C PHE A 58 0.05 5.59 -0.70
N PHE A 59 -0.18 6.83 -0.29
CA PHE A 59 -1.52 7.37 -0.39
C PHE A 59 -1.92 7.73 -1.81
N ARG A 60 -0.96 8.09 -2.63
CA ARG A 60 -1.26 8.30 -4.05
C ARG A 60 -1.69 7.00 -4.70
N SER A 61 -1.00 5.92 -4.41
CA SER A 61 -1.34 4.61 -4.97
C SER A 61 -2.67 4.12 -4.42
N LEU A 62 -2.89 4.30 -3.12
CA LEU A 62 -4.14 3.90 -2.50
C LEU A 62 -5.31 4.64 -3.15
N GLY A 63 -5.17 5.94 -3.30
CA GLY A 63 -6.24 6.73 -3.92
C GLY A 63 -6.51 6.32 -5.35
N ALA A 64 -5.45 6.00 -6.09
CA ALA A 64 -5.62 5.57 -7.47
C ALA A 64 -6.36 4.24 -7.55
N MET A 65 -6.03 3.30 -6.67
CA MET A 65 -6.70 2.02 -6.66
C MET A 65 -8.17 2.15 -6.28
N ILE A 66 -8.45 3.00 -5.30
CA ILE A 66 -9.83 3.22 -4.88
C ILE A 66 -10.64 3.82 -6.02
N ARG A 67 -10.09 4.79 -6.72
CA ARG A 67 -10.81 5.40 -7.84
C ARG A 67 -11.03 4.42 -8.98
N GLN A 68 -10.07 3.55 -9.20
CA GLN A 68 -10.14 2.61 -10.31
C GLN A 68 -11.08 1.46 -10.01
N ILE A 69 -11.07 0.97 -8.81
CA ILE A 69 -11.82 -0.22 -8.44
C ILE A 69 -13.18 0.12 -7.88
N ASN A 70 -13.29 1.28 -7.26
CA ASN A 70 -14.51 1.72 -6.59
C ASN A 70 -14.99 0.65 -5.61
N PRO A 71 -14.16 0.30 -4.62
CA PRO A 71 -14.52 -0.77 -3.69
C PRO A 71 -15.57 -0.31 -2.69
N THR A 72 -16.30 -1.26 -2.16
CA THR A 72 -17.23 -0.97 -1.07
C THR A 72 -16.52 -1.04 0.27
N GLN A 73 -15.43 -1.79 0.35
CA GLN A 73 -14.64 -1.86 1.57
C GLN A 73 -13.17 -1.93 1.20
N VAL A 74 -12.34 -1.33 2.03
CA VAL A 74 -10.91 -1.33 1.82
C VAL A 74 -10.22 -1.82 3.09
N TYR A 75 -9.34 -2.79 2.92
CA TYR A 75 -8.54 -3.31 4.01
C TYR A 75 -7.07 -3.11 3.67
N VAL A 76 -6.33 -2.53 4.59
CA VAL A 76 -4.89 -2.41 4.45
C VAL A 76 -4.27 -3.33 5.47
N VAL A 77 -3.52 -4.30 5.01
CA VAL A 77 -2.98 -5.35 5.84
C VAL A 77 -1.49 -5.13 6.01
N PHE A 78 -1.06 -5.07 7.25
CA PHE A 78 0.34 -4.87 7.56
C PHE A 78 0.96 -6.14 8.15
N ASP A 79 0.50 -7.27 7.72
CA ASP A 79 0.98 -8.53 8.24
C ASP A 79 2.21 -8.93 7.46
N GLY A 80 3.35 -8.54 7.94
CA GLY A 80 4.57 -8.94 7.30
C GLY A 80 4.99 -10.27 7.87
N ALA A 81 5.70 -11.03 7.12
CA ALA A 81 6.25 -12.28 7.57
C ALA A 81 5.26 -13.15 8.30
N GLY A 82 4.02 -12.86 8.17
CA GLY A 82 2.99 -13.73 8.69
C GLY A 82 3.00 -13.92 10.17
N SER A 83 3.39 -12.94 10.92
CA SER A 83 3.46 -13.14 12.35
C SER A 83 2.99 -11.92 13.08
N ALA A 84 2.04 -12.12 13.95
CA ALA A 84 1.58 -11.06 14.80
C ALA A 84 2.69 -10.57 15.69
N ASN A 85 3.64 -11.42 15.97
CA ASN A 85 4.76 -11.02 16.81
C ASN A 85 5.65 -9.99 16.15
N ASN A 86 5.54 -9.87 14.86
CA ASN A 86 6.41 -8.98 14.13
C ASN A 86 5.93 -7.57 14.08
N ARG A 87 4.87 -7.26 14.79
CA ARG A 87 4.38 -5.92 14.76
C ARG A 87 5.40 -4.93 15.23
N LYS A 88 6.11 -5.26 16.28
CA LYS A 88 7.15 -4.38 16.78
C LYS A 88 8.33 -4.37 15.86
N ASN A 89 8.38 -5.32 14.94
CA ASN A 89 9.48 -5.44 14.01
C ASN A 89 9.05 -5.12 12.59
N LEU A 90 8.07 -4.29 12.47
CA LEU A 90 7.47 -3.98 11.18
C LEU A 90 8.48 -3.63 10.13
N ILE A 91 9.51 -2.92 10.49
CA ILE A 91 10.49 -2.53 9.52
C ILE A 91 11.86 -3.11 9.82
N PRO A 92 12.39 -2.87 10.98
CA PRO A 92 13.79 -3.20 11.21
C PRO A 92 14.09 -4.68 11.07
N GLU A 93 13.22 -5.49 11.57
CA GLU A 93 13.51 -6.90 11.55
C GLU A 93 12.91 -7.61 10.40
N TYR A 94 12.24 -6.92 9.57
CA TYR A 94 11.68 -7.54 8.40
C TYR A 94 12.83 -8.04 7.57
N LYS A 95 12.93 -9.33 7.40
CA LYS A 95 14.03 -9.97 6.71
C LYS A 95 15.36 -9.64 7.34
N SER A 96 15.38 -9.66 8.64
CA SER A 96 16.59 -9.33 9.35
C SER A 96 17.69 -10.28 8.94
N GLY A 97 18.90 -9.80 8.98
CA GLY A 97 20.04 -10.61 8.60
C GLY A 97 20.32 -10.56 7.13
N ARG A 98 19.41 -10.10 6.33
CA ARG A 98 19.62 -10.04 4.90
C ARG A 98 19.71 -8.63 4.39
N ASP A 99 18.70 -7.85 4.70
CA ASP A 99 18.59 -6.53 4.09
C ASP A 99 19.01 -5.39 4.96
N LEU A 100 19.44 -5.71 6.15
CA LEU A 100 19.78 -4.67 7.09
C LEU A 100 20.94 -3.81 6.66
N GLN A 101 21.75 -4.32 5.76
CA GLN A 101 22.92 -3.58 5.36
C GLN A 101 22.80 -2.97 3.99
N ARG A 102 21.60 -2.94 3.47
CA ARG A 102 21.41 -2.44 2.14
C ARG A 102 20.49 -1.25 2.14
N ILE A 103 20.94 -0.22 1.47
CA ILE A 103 20.09 0.93 1.21
C ILE A 103 19.21 0.60 0.04
N THR A 104 17.91 0.83 0.17
CA THR A 104 16.96 0.53 -0.89
C THR A 104 16.73 1.73 -1.81
N ASN A 105 16.87 2.93 -1.30
CA ASN A 105 16.73 4.11 -2.12
C ASN A 105 18.05 4.86 -2.16
N TRP A 106 18.88 4.51 -3.13
CA TRP A 106 20.22 5.05 -3.25
C TRP A 106 20.24 6.53 -3.56
N GLU A 107 19.21 7.02 -4.23
CA GLU A 107 19.21 8.40 -4.63
C GLU A 107 18.89 9.33 -3.48
N ALA A 108 18.12 8.86 -2.54
CA ALA A 108 17.68 9.70 -1.44
C ALA A 108 18.54 9.57 -0.19
N PHE A 109 19.22 8.44 -0.02
CA PHE A 109 19.92 8.16 1.23
C PHE A 109 21.32 7.64 0.99
N ASP A 110 22.26 8.12 1.81
CA ASP A 110 23.63 7.64 1.81
C ASP A 110 23.90 6.75 3.00
N ASP A 111 23.10 6.91 4.04
CA ASP A 111 23.34 6.26 5.31
C ASP A 111 22.19 5.33 5.59
N ILE A 112 22.49 4.09 5.92
CA ILE A 112 21.46 3.10 6.14
C ILE A 112 20.64 3.42 7.37
N GLU A 113 21.22 4.05 8.37
CA GLU A 113 20.45 4.41 9.55
C GLU A 113 19.49 5.54 9.26
N ASP A 114 19.90 6.49 8.45
CA ASP A 114 19.00 7.56 8.05
C ASP A 114 17.84 7.02 7.26
N GLU A 115 18.11 6.07 6.37
CA GLU A 115 17.04 5.46 5.61
C GLU A 115 16.08 4.69 6.51
N HIS A 116 16.64 3.97 7.46
CA HIS A 116 15.82 3.21 8.40
C HIS A 116 14.92 4.14 9.21
N ASP A 117 15.47 5.23 9.71
CA ASP A 117 14.69 6.18 10.48
C ASP A 117 13.57 6.79 9.63
N ALA A 118 13.87 7.08 8.39
CA ALA A 118 12.88 7.63 7.48
C ALA A 118 11.74 6.62 7.24
N LYS A 119 12.10 5.35 7.09
CA LYS A 119 11.07 4.33 6.91
C LYS A 119 10.16 4.24 8.12
N VAL A 120 10.74 4.23 9.31
CA VAL A 120 9.95 4.15 10.52
C VAL A 120 9.03 5.34 10.65
N ASP A 121 9.57 6.54 10.47
CA ASP A 121 8.76 7.75 10.60
C ASP A 121 7.62 7.78 9.62
N GLN A 122 7.87 7.42 8.38
CA GLN A 122 6.83 7.45 7.37
C GLN A 122 5.77 6.38 7.61
N MET A 123 6.20 5.20 8.04
CA MET A 123 5.27 4.13 8.33
C MET A 123 4.35 4.50 9.49
N VAL A 124 4.91 5.11 10.53
CA VAL A 124 4.10 5.56 11.65
C VAL A 124 3.05 6.55 11.19
N ARG A 125 3.44 7.48 10.33
CA ARG A 125 2.48 8.48 9.85
C ARG A 125 1.42 7.85 8.96
N ILE A 126 1.79 6.86 8.16
CA ILE A 126 0.81 6.17 7.33
C ILE A 126 -0.25 5.54 8.22
N ILE A 127 0.17 4.84 9.26
CA ILE A 127 -0.76 4.19 10.15
C ILE A 127 -1.67 5.21 10.84
N GLN A 128 -1.09 6.32 11.25
CA GLN A 128 -1.88 7.39 11.88
C GLN A 128 -2.92 7.95 10.92
N TYR A 129 -2.54 8.20 9.69
CA TYR A 129 -3.49 8.74 8.71
C TYR A 129 -4.55 7.72 8.34
N LEU A 130 -4.19 6.45 8.25
CA LEU A 130 -5.17 5.43 7.90
C LEU A 130 -6.29 5.34 8.93
N LYS A 131 -5.98 5.65 10.19
CA LYS A 131 -6.99 5.61 11.23
C LYS A 131 -8.04 6.69 11.07
N THR A 132 -7.75 7.72 10.29
CA THR A 132 -8.71 8.78 10.06
C THR A 132 -9.53 8.57 8.79
N LEU A 133 -9.25 7.50 8.06
CA LEU A 133 -9.92 7.24 6.79
C LEU A 133 -10.90 6.08 6.94
N PRO A 134 -11.88 6.00 6.04
CA PRO A 134 -12.83 4.89 6.09
C PRO A 134 -12.24 3.61 5.50
N VAL A 135 -11.09 3.22 6.00
CA VAL A 135 -10.45 1.97 5.61
C VAL A 135 -10.17 1.18 6.87
N LYS A 136 -10.09 -0.13 6.75
CA LYS A 136 -9.81 -0.98 7.89
C LYS A 136 -8.35 -1.40 7.83
N THR A 137 -7.70 -1.34 8.97
CA THR A 137 -6.29 -1.68 9.07
C THR A 137 -6.15 -2.95 9.88
N ILE A 138 -5.39 -3.89 9.35
CA ILE A 138 -5.18 -5.18 9.98
C ILE A 138 -3.69 -5.40 10.14
N SER A 139 -3.30 -5.93 11.26
CA SER A 139 -1.91 -6.26 11.45
C SER A 139 -1.76 -7.60 12.18
#